data_0920dc92c1e48b24ccb0e48701373520
#
_entry.id   0920dc92c1e48b24ccb0e48701373520
#
_cell.length_a   1.000
_cell.length_b   1.000
_cell.length_c   1.000
_cell.angle_alpha   90.00
_cell.angle_beta   90.00
_cell.angle_gamma   90.00
#
_symmetry.space_group_name_H-M   'P 1'
#
loop_
_entity.id
_entity.type
_entity.pdbx_description
1 polymer ?
#
loop_
_entity_poly.entity_id
_entity_poly.type
_entity_poly.pdbx_seq_one_letter_code
_entity_poly.pdbx_strand_id
1 'polypeptide(L)'
;MSTHSLLRSNIPLRRTVFAIGANQLSDAMSYISVPLIMLFLTGSPENASLALFATGVTRILASFLTGVIVDRYKPTYTLTLSCLGQCITWIVLTLCLLANVGSVPILICILCVMALASSFDYPSEQAIIARVVPTKQLGYASGLGETRESAANLIGSPLAGLLASTSLILTACVHAFVNFTAFLAAPSSSTVAHAERKHRQAGSETTVSDTVIDAQSNGFFADLAQGLMYVVKNRVLVAIASVACCANFAATGLPLVFIYYYTEQGIAAYSIGIFACVFGAGVLLGSLVVGWMTERFALGTLGVLAVGMMVICYMTAAFTHDSFWVTCALMLISGVPLPAFNSSIVAYINASTPVDMIGRVHSAQGIPNMLLAPVAALLAGIMYVQWGISRTVLFYGSFMVLALILMLSQRSLRTLPKLSEMAPASD
;
A
#
# COMPACT_ATOMS: atom_id res chain seq x y z
N MET A 1 8.41 -10.85 26.04
CA MET A 1 9.76 -10.61 25.43
C MET A 1 9.62 -9.39 24.54
N SER A 2 10.58 -8.45 24.57
CA SER A 2 10.52 -7.26 23.70
C SER A 2 10.86 -7.64 22.24
N THR A 3 10.36 -6.89 21.26
CA THR A 3 10.65 -7.01 19.82
C THR A 3 12.15 -7.12 19.55
N HIS A 4 12.96 -6.43 20.37
CA HIS A 4 14.42 -6.42 20.29
C HIS A 4 15.06 -7.78 20.61
N SER A 5 14.47 -8.57 21.51
CA SER A 5 14.99 -9.89 21.88
C SER A 5 14.68 -10.94 20.80
N LEU A 6 13.56 -10.78 20.10
CA LEU A 6 13.12 -11.68 19.03
C LEU A 6 14.01 -11.54 17.79
N LEU A 7 14.36 -10.32 17.38
CA LEU A 7 15.25 -10.06 16.26
C LEU A 7 16.70 -10.48 16.54
N ARG A 8 17.17 -10.37 17.80
CA ARG A 8 18.53 -10.79 18.17
C ARG A 8 18.70 -12.30 18.16
N SER A 9 17.69 -13.05 18.57
CA SER A 9 17.76 -14.51 18.68
C SER A 9 17.42 -15.26 17.38
N ASN A 10 16.69 -14.61 16.43
CA ASN A 10 16.18 -15.24 15.22
C ASN A 10 16.83 -14.63 13.96
N ILE A 11 17.94 -15.25 13.53
CA ILE A 11 18.72 -14.77 12.37
C ILE A 11 17.89 -14.77 11.08
N PRO A 12 17.12 -15.83 10.70
CA PRO A 12 16.29 -15.81 9.51
C PRO A 12 15.26 -14.68 9.52
N LEU A 13 14.58 -14.46 10.66
CA LEU A 13 13.61 -13.36 10.80
C LEU A 13 14.28 -12.01 10.57
N ARG A 14 15.42 -11.76 11.21
CA ARG A 14 16.17 -10.51 11.03
C ARG A 14 16.58 -10.26 9.59
N ARG A 15 17.05 -11.31 8.88
CA ARG A 15 17.42 -11.23 7.47
C ARG A 15 16.22 -10.95 6.59
N THR A 16 15.08 -11.61 6.82
CA THR A 16 13.82 -11.36 6.11
C THR A 16 13.33 -9.92 6.32
N VAL A 17 13.29 -9.47 7.57
CA VAL A 17 12.88 -8.11 7.94
C VAL A 17 13.73 -7.05 7.24
N PHE A 18 15.06 -7.26 7.19
CA PHE A 18 15.95 -6.32 6.50
C PHE A 18 15.78 -6.37 4.98
N ALA A 19 15.72 -7.56 4.37
CA ALA A 19 15.55 -7.70 2.92
C ALA A 19 14.24 -7.05 2.45
N ILE A 20 13.13 -7.37 3.09
CA ILE A 20 11.83 -6.76 2.77
C ILE A 20 11.82 -5.28 3.08
N GLY A 21 12.45 -4.83 4.18
CA GLY A 21 12.55 -3.40 4.51
C GLY A 21 13.28 -2.59 3.44
N ALA A 22 14.35 -3.15 2.88
CA ALA A 22 15.05 -2.53 1.77
C ALA A 22 14.18 -2.47 0.50
N ASN A 23 13.48 -3.56 0.15
CA ASN A 23 12.54 -3.56 -0.97
C ASN A 23 11.40 -2.55 -0.75
N GLN A 24 10.79 -2.51 0.43
CA GLN A 24 9.73 -1.54 0.75
C GLN A 24 10.22 -0.09 0.68
N LEU A 25 11.46 0.18 1.11
CA LEU A 25 12.06 1.51 0.95
C LEU A 25 12.19 1.86 -0.55
N SER A 26 12.67 0.94 -1.37
CA SER A 26 12.74 1.11 -2.82
C SER A 26 11.34 1.31 -3.44
N ASP A 27 10.34 0.55 -3.02
CA ASP A 27 8.96 0.71 -3.49
C ASP A 27 8.37 2.08 -3.11
N ALA A 28 8.59 2.53 -1.87
CA ALA A 28 8.16 3.85 -1.42
C ALA A 28 8.85 4.99 -2.18
N MET A 29 10.14 4.84 -2.47
CA MET A 29 10.88 5.78 -3.33
C MET A 29 10.32 5.76 -4.77
N SER A 30 9.92 4.60 -5.29
CA SER A 30 9.41 4.43 -6.66
C SER A 30 8.15 5.25 -6.93
N TYR A 31 7.36 5.55 -5.90
CA TYR A 31 6.17 6.40 -6.01
C TYR A 31 6.47 7.79 -6.60
N ILE A 32 7.67 8.33 -6.34
CA ILE A 32 8.15 9.60 -6.91
C ILE A 32 9.09 9.35 -8.08
N SER A 33 10.02 8.40 -7.96
CA SER A 33 11.07 8.18 -8.96
C SER A 33 10.50 7.73 -10.30
N VAL A 34 9.53 6.82 -10.31
CA VAL A 34 8.97 6.27 -11.56
C VAL A 34 8.25 7.34 -12.38
N PRO A 35 7.30 8.13 -11.83
CA PRO A 35 6.69 9.24 -12.57
C PRO A 35 7.71 10.24 -13.11
N LEU A 36 8.71 10.64 -12.30
CA LEU A 36 9.73 11.60 -12.72
C LEU A 36 10.63 11.05 -13.84
N ILE A 37 11.05 9.79 -13.75
CA ILE A 37 11.85 9.13 -14.78
C ILE A 37 11.05 8.99 -16.08
N MET A 38 9.78 8.62 -15.98
CA MET A 38 8.89 8.51 -17.14
C MET A 38 8.67 9.87 -17.80
N LEU A 39 8.42 10.93 -17.01
CA LEU A 39 8.30 12.30 -17.52
C LEU A 39 9.60 12.77 -18.18
N PHE A 40 10.75 12.50 -17.59
CA PHE A 40 12.05 12.88 -18.15
C PHE A 40 12.33 12.19 -19.49
N LEU A 41 12.08 10.87 -19.59
CA LEU A 41 12.39 10.08 -20.79
C LEU A 41 11.36 10.25 -21.90
N THR A 42 10.09 10.49 -21.57
CA THR A 42 8.99 10.50 -22.55
C THR A 42 8.38 11.88 -22.79
N GLY A 43 8.62 12.84 -21.89
CA GLY A 43 8.08 14.19 -21.96
C GLY A 43 6.56 14.26 -21.78
N SER A 44 5.88 13.19 -21.32
CA SER A 44 4.42 13.11 -21.30
C SER A 44 3.88 12.53 -19.99
N PRO A 45 3.00 13.27 -19.27
CA PRO A 45 2.26 12.74 -18.12
C PRO A 45 1.35 11.54 -18.48
N GLU A 46 0.82 11.48 -19.70
CA GLU A 46 0.00 10.38 -20.19
C GLU A 46 0.81 9.07 -20.22
N ASN A 47 2.04 9.13 -20.76
CA ASN A 47 2.93 7.97 -20.81
C ASN A 47 3.35 7.51 -19.40
N ALA A 48 3.60 8.45 -18.48
CA ALA A 48 3.88 8.13 -17.09
C ALA A 48 2.69 7.43 -16.42
N SER A 49 1.49 7.94 -16.63
CA SER A 49 0.25 7.36 -16.11
C SER A 49 -0.08 6.00 -16.73
N LEU A 50 0.19 5.82 -18.04
CA LEU A 50 0.04 4.52 -18.70
C LEU A 50 0.98 3.47 -18.12
N ALA A 51 2.21 3.85 -17.79
CA ALA A 51 3.16 2.96 -17.14
C ALA A 51 2.69 2.55 -15.73
N LEU A 52 2.19 3.49 -14.92
CA LEU A 52 1.62 3.19 -13.61
C LEU A 52 0.37 2.30 -13.70
N PHE A 53 -0.47 2.51 -14.70
CA PHE A 53 -1.61 1.61 -14.99
C PHE A 53 -1.14 0.19 -15.30
N ALA A 54 -0.21 0.05 -16.24
CA ALA A 54 0.31 -1.24 -16.66
C ALA A 54 0.96 -2.01 -15.50
N THR A 55 1.75 -1.32 -14.66
CA THR A 55 2.35 -1.91 -13.45
C THR A 55 1.30 -2.31 -12.43
N GLY A 56 0.28 -1.49 -12.21
CA GLY A 56 -0.84 -1.79 -11.32
C GLY A 56 -1.62 -3.02 -11.78
N VAL A 57 -1.96 -3.11 -13.06
CA VAL A 57 -2.62 -4.29 -13.66
C VAL A 57 -1.72 -5.52 -13.52
N THR A 58 -0.42 -5.38 -13.76
CA THR A 58 0.54 -6.49 -13.58
C THR A 58 0.58 -6.98 -12.14
N ARG A 59 0.58 -6.10 -11.13
CA ARG A 59 0.51 -6.47 -9.72
C ARG A 59 -0.78 -7.24 -9.40
N ILE A 60 -1.92 -6.81 -9.95
CA ILE A 60 -3.21 -7.48 -9.76
C ILE A 60 -3.15 -8.90 -10.34
N LEU A 61 -2.72 -9.05 -11.58
CA LEU A 61 -2.62 -10.36 -12.23
C LEU A 61 -1.61 -11.27 -11.52
N ALA A 62 -0.48 -10.71 -11.11
CA ALA A 62 0.55 -11.44 -10.38
C ALA A 62 0.05 -11.93 -9.00
N SER A 63 -0.76 -11.16 -8.29
CA SER A 63 -1.25 -11.53 -6.95
C SER A 63 -2.04 -12.84 -6.94
N PHE A 64 -2.71 -13.20 -8.04
CA PHE A 64 -3.40 -14.48 -8.18
C PHE A 64 -2.44 -15.67 -8.33
N LEU A 65 -1.24 -15.44 -8.85
CA LEU A 65 -0.27 -16.48 -9.16
C LEU A 65 0.78 -16.64 -8.05
N THR A 66 1.17 -15.54 -7.41
CA THR A 66 2.29 -15.52 -6.47
C THR A 66 2.06 -16.38 -5.24
N GLY A 67 0.83 -16.41 -4.70
CA GLY A 67 0.49 -17.29 -3.58
C GLY A 67 0.73 -18.77 -3.93
N VAL A 68 0.18 -19.22 -5.05
CA VAL A 68 0.33 -20.61 -5.52
C VAL A 68 1.79 -20.97 -5.80
N ILE A 69 2.56 -20.03 -6.36
CA ILE A 69 3.97 -20.25 -6.65
C ILE A 69 4.79 -20.35 -5.36
N VAL A 70 4.55 -19.44 -4.40
CA VAL A 70 5.27 -19.43 -3.10
C VAL A 70 4.96 -20.70 -2.30
N ASP A 71 3.75 -21.24 -2.39
CA ASP A 71 3.38 -22.50 -1.73
C ASP A 71 4.08 -23.73 -2.36
N ARG A 72 4.29 -23.72 -3.68
CA ARG A 72 4.96 -24.81 -4.40
C ARG A 72 6.48 -24.78 -4.28
N TYR A 73 7.07 -23.59 -4.20
CA TYR A 73 8.50 -23.40 -4.11
C TYR A 73 8.91 -22.98 -2.70
N LYS A 74 10.22 -23.05 -2.38
CA LYS A 74 10.72 -22.58 -1.08
C LYS A 74 10.57 -21.05 -1.01
N PRO A 75 9.88 -20.50 0.02
CA PRO A 75 9.65 -19.05 0.13
C PRO A 75 10.94 -18.21 0.16
N THR A 76 12.04 -18.79 0.62
CA THR A 76 13.35 -18.14 0.58
C THR A 76 13.87 -17.97 -0.84
N TYR A 77 13.59 -18.93 -1.72
CA TYR A 77 14.00 -18.84 -3.13
C TYR A 77 13.16 -17.79 -3.88
N THR A 78 11.84 -17.76 -3.66
CA THR A 78 10.95 -16.76 -4.28
C THR A 78 11.30 -15.35 -3.82
N LEU A 79 11.61 -15.14 -2.53
CA LEU A 79 12.09 -13.86 -2.01
C LEU A 79 13.43 -13.44 -2.63
N THR A 80 14.39 -14.35 -2.71
CA THR A 80 15.70 -14.06 -3.30
C THR A 80 15.57 -13.68 -4.78
N LEU A 81 14.71 -14.39 -5.53
CA LEU A 81 14.46 -14.12 -6.95
C LEU A 81 13.74 -12.77 -7.13
N SER A 82 12.81 -12.43 -6.23
CA SER A 82 12.15 -11.12 -6.22
C SER A 82 13.17 -9.98 -6.03
N CYS A 83 14.01 -10.05 -4.99
CA CYS A 83 15.04 -9.04 -4.74
C CYS A 83 16.00 -8.89 -5.94
N LEU A 84 16.43 -10.02 -6.53
CA LEU A 84 17.32 -10.02 -7.70
C LEU A 84 16.62 -9.42 -8.93
N GLY A 85 15.36 -9.78 -9.17
CA GLY A 85 14.57 -9.26 -10.29
C GLY A 85 14.40 -7.74 -10.18
N GLN A 86 14.06 -7.24 -9.01
CA GLN A 86 13.95 -5.79 -8.76
C GLN A 86 15.31 -5.08 -8.96
N CYS A 87 16.40 -5.66 -8.45
CA CYS A 87 17.74 -5.11 -8.65
C CYS A 87 18.10 -5.01 -10.15
N ILE A 88 17.89 -6.09 -10.91
CA ILE A 88 18.17 -6.13 -12.34
C ILE A 88 17.34 -5.10 -13.10
N THR A 89 16.04 -4.98 -12.80
CA THR A 89 15.17 -4.02 -13.49
C THR A 89 15.58 -2.57 -13.21
N TRP A 90 16.04 -2.23 -12.01
CA TRP A 90 16.58 -0.91 -11.71
C TRP A 90 17.92 -0.65 -12.40
N ILE A 91 18.78 -1.66 -12.54
CA ILE A 91 20.02 -1.56 -13.35
C ILE A 91 19.66 -1.28 -14.80
N VAL A 92 18.72 -2.04 -15.39
CA VAL A 92 18.28 -1.84 -16.78
C VAL A 92 17.67 -0.45 -16.96
N LEU A 93 16.84 0.04 -16.00
CA LEU A 93 16.29 1.38 -16.06
C LEU A 93 17.38 2.45 -15.96
N THR A 94 18.42 2.22 -15.14
CA THR A 94 19.61 3.11 -15.11
C THR A 94 20.31 3.17 -16.45
N LEU A 95 20.47 2.03 -17.14
CA LEU A 95 21.06 1.99 -18.47
C LEU A 95 20.19 2.70 -19.51
N CYS A 96 18.87 2.60 -19.42
CA CYS A 96 17.95 3.36 -20.27
C CYS A 96 18.09 4.88 -20.05
N LEU A 97 18.25 5.31 -18.80
CA LEU A 97 18.50 6.73 -18.48
C LEU A 97 19.84 7.21 -19.06
N LEU A 98 20.91 6.43 -18.92
CA LEU A 98 22.23 6.76 -19.47
C LEU A 98 22.23 6.82 -21.00
N ALA A 99 21.49 5.91 -21.65
CA ALA A 99 21.36 5.84 -23.11
C ALA A 99 20.27 6.77 -23.67
N ASN A 100 19.54 7.49 -22.78
CA ASN A 100 18.39 8.34 -23.12
C ASN A 100 17.33 7.60 -23.97
N VAL A 101 17.01 6.36 -23.59
CA VAL A 101 16.02 5.53 -24.27
C VAL A 101 14.62 5.91 -23.82
N GLY A 102 13.90 6.70 -24.63
CA GLY A 102 12.53 7.14 -24.38
C GLY A 102 11.42 6.24 -24.96
N SER A 103 11.75 5.01 -25.36
CA SER A 103 10.74 4.08 -25.91
C SER A 103 9.74 3.64 -24.85
N VAL A 104 8.52 4.16 -24.95
CA VAL A 104 7.42 3.89 -23.99
C VAL A 104 7.14 2.40 -23.80
N PRO A 105 7.03 1.56 -24.86
CA PRO A 105 6.80 0.13 -24.67
C PRO A 105 7.93 -0.57 -23.90
N ILE A 106 9.19 -0.21 -24.16
CA ILE A 106 10.35 -0.80 -23.46
C ILE A 106 10.30 -0.43 -21.97
N LEU A 107 10.07 0.84 -21.66
CA LEU A 107 9.98 1.30 -20.27
C LEU A 107 8.82 0.64 -19.52
N ILE A 108 7.65 0.53 -20.15
CA ILE A 108 6.50 -0.19 -19.57
C ILE A 108 6.85 -1.67 -19.33
N CYS A 109 7.49 -2.35 -20.26
CA CYS A 109 7.91 -3.74 -20.06
C CYS A 109 8.85 -3.90 -18.86
N ILE A 110 9.85 -3.03 -18.73
CA ILE A 110 10.79 -3.04 -17.60
C ILE A 110 10.03 -2.86 -16.28
N LEU A 111 9.14 -1.87 -16.22
CA LEU A 111 8.34 -1.59 -15.02
C LEU A 111 7.34 -2.71 -14.70
N CYS A 112 6.75 -3.37 -15.69
CA CYS A 112 5.90 -4.54 -15.49
C CYS A 112 6.70 -5.74 -14.94
N VAL A 113 7.92 -5.97 -15.42
CA VAL A 113 8.81 -7.01 -14.86
C VAL A 113 9.16 -6.71 -13.40
N MET A 114 9.43 -5.43 -13.08
CA MET A 114 9.65 -4.99 -11.71
C MET A 114 8.41 -5.24 -10.83
N ALA A 115 7.22 -4.88 -11.31
CA ALA A 115 5.97 -5.08 -10.61
C ALA A 115 5.65 -6.57 -10.38
N LEU A 116 5.95 -7.42 -11.36
CA LEU A 116 5.84 -8.87 -11.23
C LEU A 116 6.81 -9.40 -10.15
N ALA A 117 8.07 -8.99 -10.19
CA ALA A 117 9.06 -9.41 -9.21
C ALA A 117 8.65 -9.00 -7.79
N SER A 118 8.28 -7.73 -7.56
CA SER A 118 7.89 -7.23 -6.23
C SER A 118 6.61 -7.87 -5.69
N SER A 119 5.76 -8.44 -6.55
CA SER A 119 4.53 -9.13 -6.12
C SER A 119 4.80 -10.41 -5.31
N PHE A 120 6.01 -10.95 -5.33
CA PHE A 120 6.42 -12.10 -4.53
C PHE A 120 6.86 -11.74 -3.11
N ASP A 121 7.13 -10.47 -2.81
CA ASP A 121 7.70 -10.04 -1.53
C ASP A 121 6.80 -10.40 -0.35
N TYR A 122 5.55 -9.92 -0.37
CA TYR A 122 4.61 -10.13 0.73
C TYR A 122 4.26 -11.62 0.96
N PRO A 123 3.88 -12.42 -0.04
CA PRO A 123 3.61 -13.84 0.18
C PRO A 123 4.83 -14.61 0.69
N SER A 124 6.03 -14.30 0.18
CA SER A 124 7.28 -14.95 0.62
C SER A 124 7.62 -14.59 2.07
N GLU A 125 7.44 -13.32 2.46
CA GLU A 125 7.63 -12.86 3.83
C GLU A 125 6.70 -13.60 4.80
N GLN A 126 5.40 -13.64 4.52
CA GLN A 126 4.41 -14.29 5.37
C GLN A 126 4.73 -15.79 5.54
N ALA A 127 5.08 -16.46 4.43
CA ALA A 127 5.44 -17.88 4.47
C ALA A 127 6.74 -18.16 5.24
N ILE A 128 7.72 -17.23 5.23
CA ILE A 128 8.94 -17.34 6.05
C ILE A 128 8.61 -17.09 7.51
N ILE A 129 7.88 -16.02 7.83
CA ILE A 129 7.50 -15.65 9.20
C ILE A 129 6.75 -16.81 9.88
N ALA A 130 5.77 -17.41 9.19
CA ALA A 130 5.00 -18.53 9.69
C ALA A 130 5.86 -19.76 10.08
N ARG A 131 7.03 -19.94 9.43
CA ARG A 131 7.96 -21.05 9.69
C ARG A 131 8.98 -20.76 10.79
N VAL A 132 9.36 -19.48 11.01
CA VAL A 132 10.46 -19.11 11.90
C VAL A 132 10.02 -18.40 13.17
N VAL A 133 8.73 -18.03 13.30
CA VAL A 133 8.18 -17.33 14.46
C VAL A 133 7.14 -18.19 15.15
N PRO A 134 7.23 -18.40 16.49
CA PRO A 134 6.21 -19.11 17.25
C PRO A 134 4.84 -18.41 17.16
N THR A 135 3.74 -19.19 17.14
CA THR A 135 2.35 -18.67 17.00
C THR A 135 2.03 -17.55 18.01
N LYS A 136 2.49 -17.68 19.26
CA LYS A 136 2.30 -16.65 20.31
C LYS A 136 2.97 -15.30 20.01
N GLN A 137 3.87 -15.26 19.04
CA GLN A 137 4.68 -14.08 18.70
C GLN A 137 4.37 -13.54 17.30
N LEU A 138 3.45 -14.16 16.56
CA LEU A 138 3.07 -13.72 15.21
C LEU A 138 2.52 -12.30 15.21
N GLY A 139 1.72 -11.89 16.20
CA GLY A 139 1.26 -10.53 16.33
C GLY A 139 2.38 -9.51 16.45
N TYR A 140 3.49 -9.84 17.13
CA TYR A 140 4.66 -8.97 17.18
C TYR A 140 5.40 -8.89 15.84
N ALA A 141 5.48 -10.00 15.11
CA ALA A 141 6.11 -10.03 13.80
C ALA A 141 5.29 -9.21 12.78
N SER A 142 3.97 -9.31 12.80
CA SER A 142 3.08 -8.48 11.98
C SER A 142 3.21 -7.00 12.31
N GLY A 143 3.19 -6.62 13.59
CA GLY A 143 3.38 -5.24 14.02
C GLY A 143 4.75 -4.66 13.62
N LEU A 144 5.80 -5.49 13.58
CA LEU A 144 7.11 -5.10 13.07
C LEU A 144 7.06 -4.82 11.55
N GLY A 145 6.30 -5.64 10.79
CA GLY A 145 6.06 -5.44 9.36
C GLY A 145 5.39 -4.10 9.08
N GLU A 146 4.30 -3.81 9.77
CA GLU A 146 3.55 -2.54 9.65
C GLU A 146 4.42 -1.32 10.00
N THR A 147 5.19 -1.40 11.10
CA THR A 147 6.08 -0.32 11.51
C THR A 147 7.16 -0.06 10.46
N ARG A 148 7.74 -1.11 9.90
CA ARG A 148 8.75 -1.04 8.85
C ARG A 148 8.20 -0.42 7.57
N GLU A 149 7.00 -0.85 7.14
CA GLU A 149 6.33 -0.31 5.96
C GLU A 149 6.01 1.18 6.14
N SER A 150 5.46 1.55 7.30
CA SER A 150 5.19 2.95 7.63
C SER A 150 6.45 3.81 7.61
N ALA A 151 7.56 3.30 8.16
CA ALA A 151 8.85 3.99 8.14
C ALA A 151 9.40 4.13 6.71
N ALA A 152 9.30 3.08 5.89
CA ALA A 152 9.71 3.09 4.49
C ALA A 152 8.92 4.14 3.69
N ASN A 153 7.61 4.19 3.86
CA ASN A 153 6.74 5.16 3.18
C ASN A 153 7.05 6.61 3.61
N LEU A 154 7.33 6.84 4.88
CA LEU A 154 7.65 8.17 5.39
C LEU A 154 8.99 8.69 4.88
N ILE A 155 10.01 7.84 4.80
CA ILE A 155 11.38 8.20 4.41
C ILE A 155 11.56 8.13 2.89
N GLY A 156 10.92 7.18 2.24
CA GLY A 156 11.17 6.84 0.83
C GLY A 156 10.88 7.99 -0.13
N SER A 157 9.71 8.62 -0.02
CA SER A 157 9.32 9.70 -0.94
C SER A 157 10.22 10.95 -0.84
N PRO A 158 10.55 11.48 0.37
CA PRO A 158 11.51 12.59 0.50
C PRO A 158 12.91 12.23 0.00
N LEU A 159 13.37 11.00 0.30
CA LEU A 159 14.67 10.52 -0.15
C LEU A 159 14.72 10.43 -1.68
N ALA A 160 13.67 9.92 -2.31
CA ALA A 160 13.55 9.87 -3.77
C ALA A 160 13.58 11.27 -4.39
N GLY A 161 12.83 12.23 -3.83
CA GLY A 161 12.82 13.62 -4.28
C GLY A 161 14.18 14.31 -4.13
N LEU A 162 14.87 14.06 -2.99
CA LEU A 162 16.22 14.59 -2.76
C LEU A 162 17.22 14.03 -3.78
N LEU A 163 17.22 12.73 -4.01
CA LEU A 163 18.10 12.10 -4.99
C LEU A 163 17.75 12.55 -6.41
N ALA A 164 16.47 12.63 -6.78
CA ALA A 164 16.02 13.06 -8.09
C ALA A 164 16.37 14.54 -8.37
N SER A 165 16.46 15.38 -7.34
CA SER A 165 16.90 16.78 -7.49
C SER A 165 18.37 16.92 -7.87
N THR A 166 19.18 15.90 -7.56
CA THR A 166 20.59 15.85 -7.95
C THR A 166 20.76 15.14 -9.29
N SER A 167 20.20 13.97 -9.46
CA SER A 167 20.24 13.22 -10.71
C SER A 167 19.25 12.03 -10.68
N LEU A 168 18.46 11.87 -11.75
CA LEU A 168 17.60 10.69 -11.91
C LEU A 168 18.42 9.39 -12.09
N ILE A 169 19.63 9.51 -12.69
CA ILE A 169 20.55 8.37 -12.81
C ILE A 169 21.02 7.92 -11.42
N LEU A 170 21.42 8.88 -10.57
CA LEU A 170 21.80 8.57 -9.19
C LEU A 170 20.64 7.94 -8.43
N THR A 171 19.43 8.46 -8.61
CA THR A 171 18.21 7.87 -8.00
C THR A 171 18.04 6.42 -8.39
N ALA A 172 18.11 6.11 -9.68
CA ALA A 172 17.98 4.73 -10.18
C ALA A 172 19.13 3.81 -9.69
N CYS A 173 20.37 4.33 -9.61
CA CYS A 173 21.49 3.61 -9.02
C CYS A 173 21.28 3.29 -7.53
N VAL A 174 20.72 4.24 -6.76
CA VAL A 174 20.40 4.00 -5.32
C VAL A 174 19.31 2.94 -5.18
N HIS A 175 18.29 2.95 -6.01
CA HIS A 175 17.30 1.86 -6.05
C HIS A 175 17.94 0.50 -6.33
N ALA A 176 18.80 0.42 -7.36
CA ALA A 176 19.53 -0.81 -7.68
C ALA A 176 20.38 -1.29 -6.49
N PHE A 177 21.09 -0.37 -5.83
CA PHE A 177 21.92 -0.67 -4.67
C PHE A 177 21.08 -1.15 -3.47
N VAL A 178 19.97 -0.49 -3.17
CA VAL A 178 19.06 -0.88 -2.08
C VAL A 178 18.49 -2.29 -2.33
N ASN A 179 18.03 -2.58 -3.54
CA ASN A 179 17.53 -3.92 -3.89
C ASN A 179 18.66 -4.98 -3.93
N PHE A 180 19.89 -4.58 -4.28
CA PHE A 180 21.06 -5.45 -4.16
C PHE A 180 21.38 -5.82 -2.71
N THR A 181 21.29 -4.85 -1.78
CA THR A 181 21.43 -5.14 -0.34
C THR A 181 20.32 -6.06 0.17
N ALA A 182 19.08 -5.90 -0.33
CA ALA A 182 17.97 -6.81 -0.05
C ALA A 182 18.28 -8.24 -0.52
N PHE A 183 18.80 -8.38 -1.74
CA PHE A 183 19.22 -9.69 -2.29
C PHE A 183 20.29 -10.36 -1.41
N LEU A 184 21.33 -9.64 -1.00
CA LEU A 184 22.39 -10.17 -0.13
C LEU A 184 21.87 -10.53 1.28
N ALA A 185 20.89 -9.78 1.75
CA ALA A 185 20.28 -10.00 3.06
C ALA A 185 19.28 -11.15 3.08
N ALA A 186 18.70 -11.54 1.92
CA ALA A 186 17.68 -12.57 1.84
C ALA A 186 18.12 -13.86 2.58
N PRO A 187 17.22 -14.48 3.40
CA PRO A 187 17.57 -15.64 4.19
C PRO A 187 17.80 -16.86 3.31
N SER A 188 18.82 -17.66 3.62
CA SER A 188 19.04 -18.92 2.90
C SER A 188 18.06 -20.00 3.39
N SER A 189 17.73 -20.94 2.51
CA SER A 189 16.85 -22.08 2.85
C SER A 189 17.39 -22.92 4.02
N SER A 190 18.72 -23.03 4.16
CA SER A 190 19.35 -23.77 5.26
C SER A 190 19.14 -23.08 6.61
N THR A 191 19.22 -21.75 6.67
CA THR A 191 19.02 -20.99 7.91
C THR A 191 17.56 -21.04 8.39
N VAL A 192 16.61 -20.99 7.45
CA VAL A 192 15.18 -21.13 7.77
C VAL A 192 14.87 -22.54 8.24
N ALA A 193 15.33 -23.58 7.54
CA ALA A 193 15.14 -24.97 7.95
C ALA A 193 15.76 -25.29 9.33
N HIS A 194 16.90 -24.69 9.65
CA HIS A 194 17.52 -24.84 10.97
C HIS A 194 16.66 -24.21 12.08
N ALA A 195 16.14 -23.00 11.86
CA ALA A 195 15.24 -22.33 12.80
C ALA A 195 13.95 -23.11 13.00
N GLU A 196 13.35 -23.62 11.93
CA GLU A 196 12.15 -24.47 11.98
C GLU A 196 12.36 -25.72 12.82
N ARG A 197 13.47 -26.44 12.63
CA ARG A 197 13.83 -27.63 13.44
C ARG A 197 14.00 -27.29 14.91
N LYS A 198 14.68 -26.18 15.22
CA LYS A 198 14.88 -25.73 16.60
C LYS A 198 13.53 -25.42 17.30
N HIS A 199 12.56 -24.85 16.58
CA HIS A 199 11.23 -24.58 17.13
C HIS A 199 10.43 -25.86 17.37
N ARG A 200 10.46 -26.83 16.46
CA ARG A 200 9.84 -28.15 16.64
C ARG A 200 10.42 -28.91 17.85
N GLN A 201 11.74 -28.86 18.07
CA GLN A 201 12.41 -29.50 19.19
C GLN A 201 12.13 -28.84 20.54
N ALA A 202 11.83 -27.53 20.56
CA ALA A 202 11.52 -26.78 21.78
C ALA A 202 10.12 -27.05 22.35
N GLY A 203 9.34 -28.02 21.81
CA GLY A 203 8.04 -28.42 22.32
C GLY A 203 6.94 -27.37 22.12
N SER A 204 7.14 -26.42 21.21
CA SER A 204 6.09 -25.50 20.78
C SER A 204 5.11 -26.29 19.88
N GLU A 205 4.14 -26.97 20.50
CA GLU A 205 3.04 -27.62 19.81
C GLU A 205 2.36 -26.61 18.88
N THR A 206 2.08 -27.07 17.65
CA THR A 206 1.43 -26.37 16.55
C THR A 206 2.22 -25.25 15.89
N THR A 207 3.09 -25.59 14.96
CA THR A 207 3.37 -24.71 13.81
C THR A 207 2.08 -24.63 12.99
N VAL A 208 1.69 -23.40 12.62
CA VAL A 208 0.51 -23.11 11.76
C VAL A 208 0.49 -23.97 10.48
N SER A 209 1.64 -24.59 10.11
CA SER A 209 1.76 -25.48 8.96
C SER A 209 0.86 -26.73 9.04
N ASP A 210 0.58 -27.27 10.23
CA ASP A 210 -0.21 -28.51 10.36
C ASP A 210 -1.71 -28.20 10.49
N THR A 211 -2.09 -27.02 10.98
CA THR A 211 -3.50 -26.58 11.08
C THR A 211 -4.02 -25.89 9.83
N VAL A 212 -3.15 -25.29 9.01
CA VAL A 212 -3.57 -24.66 7.75
C VAL A 212 -3.74 -25.67 6.62
N ILE A 213 -3.10 -26.84 6.70
CA ILE A 213 -3.24 -27.89 5.68
C ILE A 213 -4.56 -28.67 5.86
N ASP A 214 -5.12 -28.77 7.08
CA ASP A 214 -6.37 -29.48 7.36
C ASP A 214 -7.64 -28.61 7.31
N ALA A 215 -7.52 -27.29 7.26
CA ALA A 215 -8.65 -26.47 6.88
C ALA A 215 -8.95 -26.77 5.40
N GLN A 216 -9.99 -27.53 5.14
CA GLN A 216 -10.59 -27.73 3.81
C GLN A 216 -10.81 -26.36 3.16
N SER A 217 -9.76 -25.81 2.54
CA SER A 217 -9.91 -24.62 1.71
C SER A 217 -10.68 -25.06 0.49
N ASN A 218 -11.91 -24.63 0.36
CA ASN A 218 -12.75 -24.80 -0.84
C ASN A 218 -12.12 -24.15 -2.09
N GLY A 219 -10.83 -23.89 -2.06
CA GLY A 219 -10.07 -23.15 -3.06
C GLY A 219 -10.19 -21.64 -2.85
N PHE A 220 -9.07 -20.92 -3.06
CA PHE A 220 -8.98 -19.45 -2.90
C PHE A 220 -10.15 -18.69 -3.54
N PHE A 221 -10.56 -19.09 -4.76
CA PHE A 221 -11.68 -18.45 -5.46
C PHE A 221 -13.04 -18.71 -4.80
N ALA A 222 -13.23 -19.87 -4.17
CA ALA A 222 -14.47 -20.19 -3.47
C ALA A 222 -14.58 -19.38 -2.16
N ASP A 223 -13.49 -19.26 -1.42
CA ASP A 223 -13.41 -18.44 -0.20
C ASP A 223 -13.62 -16.97 -0.50
N LEU A 224 -13.01 -16.49 -1.58
CA LEU A 224 -13.19 -15.13 -2.07
C LEU A 224 -14.64 -14.86 -2.49
N ALA A 225 -15.25 -15.78 -3.23
CA ALA A 225 -16.65 -15.69 -3.64
C ALA A 225 -17.60 -15.69 -2.44
N GLN A 226 -17.33 -16.47 -1.40
CA GLN A 226 -18.10 -16.46 -0.16
C GLN A 226 -18.00 -15.12 0.57
N GLY A 227 -16.76 -14.57 0.70
CA GLY A 227 -16.54 -13.24 1.27
C GLY A 227 -17.28 -12.15 0.49
N LEU A 228 -17.17 -12.16 -0.84
CA LEU A 228 -17.86 -11.22 -1.71
C LEU A 228 -19.39 -11.34 -1.61
N MET A 229 -19.91 -12.56 -1.58
CA MET A 229 -21.35 -12.81 -1.40
C MET A 229 -21.86 -12.30 -0.04
N TYR A 230 -21.06 -12.48 1.02
CA TYR A 230 -21.39 -11.94 2.34
C TYR A 230 -21.42 -10.41 2.33
N VAL A 231 -20.41 -9.76 1.72
CA VAL A 231 -20.37 -8.30 1.57
C VAL A 231 -21.57 -7.79 0.79
N VAL A 232 -21.89 -8.38 -0.38
CA VAL A 232 -23.01 -7.95 -1.24
C VAL A 232 -24.37 -8.12 -0.57
N LYS A 233 -24.54 -9.13 0.28
CA LYS A 233 -25.79 -9.34 1.05
C LYS A 233 -25.94 -8.34 2.20
N ASN A 234 -24.86 -7.77 2.71
CA ASN A 234 -24.89 -6.82 3.81
C ASN A 234 -24.81 -5.37 3.30
N ARG A 235 -25.95 -4.66 3.36
CA ARG A 235 -26.04 -3.25 2.88
C ARG A 235 -25.02 -2.31 3.50
N VAL A 236 -24.65 -2.53 4.78
CA VAL A 236 -23.65 -1.67 5.45
C VAL A 236 -22.26 -1.93 4.90
N LEU A 237 -21.89 -3.21 4.69
CA LEU A 237 -20.59 -3.57 4.10
C LEU A 237 -20.45 -3.08 2.66
N VAL A 238 -21.53 -3.15 1.87
CA VAL A 238 -21.56 -2.56 0.50
C VAL A 238 -21.35 -1.05 0.57
N ALA A 239 -22.03 -0.37 1.49
CA ALA A 239 -21.89 1.08 1.64
C ALA A 239 -20.46 1.46 2.06
N ILE A 240 -19.85 0.74 3.01
CA ILE A 240 -18.44 0.92 3.41
C ILE A 240 -17.51 0.71 2.21
N ALA A 241 -17.69 -0.38 1.44
CA ALA A 241 -16.89 -0.65 0.25
C ALA A 241 -17.01 0.48 -0.78
N SER A 242 -18.22 0.99 -1.01
CA SER A 242 -18.47 2.07 -1.98
C SER A 242 -17.81 3.37 -1.56
N VAL A 243 -17.91 3.75 -0.29
CA VAL A 243 -17.24 4.94 0.27
C VAL A 243 -15.72 4.78 0.15
N ALA A 244 -15.18 3.61 0.55
CA ALA A 244 -13.75 3.33 0.45
C ALA A 244 -13.25 3.37 -1.00
N CYS A 245 -14.00 2.82 -1.96
CA CYS A 245 -13.67 2.88 -3.39
C CYS A 245 -13.55 4.31 -3.90
N CYS A 246 -14.54 5.16 -3.61
CA CYS A 246 -14.50 6.56 -4.04
C CYS A 246 -13.33 7.31 -3.38
N ALA A 247 -13.12 7.12 -2.08
CA ALA A 247 -12.05 7.77 -1.36
C ALA A 247 -10.65 7.33 -1.85
N ASN A 248 -10.42 6.02 -2.04
CA ASN A 248 -9.14 5.50 -2.52
C ASN A 248 -8.87 5.87 -3.99
N PHE A 249 -9.91 5.90 -4.84
CA PHE A 249 -9.79 6.39 -6.21
C PHE A 249 -9.24 7.82 -6.24
N ALA A 250 -9.84 8.72 -5.45
CA ALA A 250 -9.40 10.10 -5.34
C ALA A 250 -8.00 10.21 -4.71
N ALA A 251 -7.74 9.48 -3.62
CA ALA A 251 -6.46 9.50 -2.92
C ALA A 251 -5.30 8.93 -3.75
N THR A 252 -5.57 8.05 -4.72
CA THR A 252 -4.55 7.51 -5.63
C THR A 252 -4.25 8.47 -6.78
N GLY A 253 -5.27 9.04 -7.41
CA GLY A 253 -5.08 9.85 -8.62
C GLY A 253 -4.64 11.29 -8.31
N LEU A 254 -5.20 11.92 -7.28
CA LEU A 254 -4.96 13.32 -6.98
C LEU A 254 -3.49 13.69 -6.74
N PRO A 255 -2.70 12.94 -5.94
CA PRO A 255 -1.29 13.25 -5.76
C PRO A 255 -0.48 13.19 -7.05
N LEU A 256 -0.80 12.27 -7.97
CA LEU A 256 -0.13 12.15 -9.26
C LEU A 256 -0.35 13.40 -10.13
N VAL A 257 -1.58 13.94 -10.13
CA VAL A 257 -1.92 15.19 -10.84
C VAL A 257 -1.03 16.33 -10.34
N PHE A 258 -0.85 16.47 -9.03
CA PHE A 258 0.03 17.48 -8.45
C PHE A 258 1.51 17.24 -8.75
N ILE A 259 1.96 15.98 -8.75
CA ILE A 259 3.33 15.63 -9.14
C ILE A 259 3.60 16.09 -10.58
N TYR A 260 2.68 15.82 -11.53
CA TYR A 260 2.81 16.26 -12.92
C TYR A 260 2.81 17.77 -13.02
N TYR A 261 1.84 18.44 -12.41
CA TYR A 261 1.73 19.89 -12.41
C TYR A 261 2.97 20.58 -11.86
N TYR A 262 3.43 20.19 -10.68
CA TYR A 262 4.60 20.81 -10.05
C TYR A 262 5.90 20.51 -10.78
N THR A 263 6.00 19.35 -11.44
CA THR A 263 7.15 19.05 -12.31
C THR A 263 7.18 19.97 -13.52
N GLU A 264 6.03 20.21 -14.18
CA GLU A 264 5.93 21.13 -15.31
C GLU A 264 6.17 22.59 -14.90
N GLN A 265 5.78 22.98 -13.68
CA GLN A 265 6.10 24.30 -13.13
C GLN A 265 7.58 24.47 -12.75
N GLY A 266 8.41 23.45 -12.94
CA GLY A 266 9.84 23.49 -12.60
C GLY A 266 10.12 23.49 -11.10
N ILE A 267 9.17 23.08 -10.26
CA ILE A 267 9.40 22.92 -8.83
C ILE A 267 10.42 21.81 -8.61
N ALA A 268 11.42 22.09 -7.78
CA ALA A 268 12.51 21.16 -7.52
C ALA A 268 12.01 19.81 -7.01
N ALA A 269 12.58 18.72 -7.50
CA ALA A 269 12.16 17.36 -7.20
C ALA A 269 12.16 17.04 -5.69
N TYR A 270 13.06 17.67 -4.89
CA TYR A 270 13.03 17.50 -3.43
C TYR A 270 11.73 18.03 -2.80
N SER A 271 11.19 19.14 -3.33
CA SER A 271 9.91 19.69 -2.86
C SER A 271 8.76 18.78 -3.23
N ILE A 272 8.77 18.19 -4.43
CA ILE A 272 7.79 17.18 -4.86
C ILE A 272 7.87 15.95 -3.95
N GLY A 273 9.08 15.53 -3.55
CA GLY A 273 9.27 14.45 -2.57
C GLY A 273 8.67 14.77 -1.20
N ILE A 274 8.84 16.04 -0.72
CA ILE A 274 8.19 16.53 0.49
C ILE A 274 6.66 16.47 0.32
N PHE A 275 6.13 17.01 -0.76
CA PHE A 275 4.68 16.97 -1.05
C PHE A 275 4.12 15.54 -0.95
N ALA A 276 4.80 14.55 -1.52
CA ALA A 276 4.33 13.16 -1.49
C ALA A 276 4.29 12.54 -0.09
N CYS A 277 5.16 12.96 0.83
CA CYS A 277 5.15 12.44 2.21
C CYS A 277 4.22 13.20 3.16
N VAL A 278 3.80 14.40 2.81
CA VAL A 278 3.01 15.28 3.70
C VAL A 278 1.67 14.64 4.09
N PHE A 279 1.00 13.97 3.16
CA PHE A 279 -0.23 13.23 3.47
C PHE A 279 0.04 12.12 4.49
N GLY A 280 1.11 11.34 4.32
CA GLY A 280 1.54 10.31 5.28
C GLY A 280 1.90 10.89 6.65
N ALA A 281 2.51 12.08 6.69
CA ALA A 281 2.76 12.79 7.94
C ALA A 281 1.45 13.19 8.64
N GLY A 282 0.42 13.60 7.89
CA GLY A 282 -0.92 13.83 8.42
C GLY A 282 -1.53 12.57 9.04
N VAL A 283 -1.41 11.43 8.35
CA VAL A 283 -1.86 10.11 8.85
C VAL A 283 -1.14 9.75 10.15
N LEU A 284 0.17 9.97 10.25
CA LEU A 284 0.93 9.74 11.49
C LEU A 284 0.43 10.64 12.64
N LEU A 285 0.23 11.92 12.40
CA LEU A 285 -0.32 12.84 13.40
C LEU A 285 -1.70 12.36 13.86
N GLY A 286 -2.55 11.92 12.92
CA GLY A 286 -3.86 11.36 13.22
C GLY A 286 -3.78 10.10 14.07
N SER A 287 -2.80 9.23 13.83
CA SER A 287 -2.63 7.99 14.58
C SER A 287 -2.29 8.20 16.06
N LEU A 288 -1.69 9.34 16.41
CA LEU A 288 -1.40 9.70 17.81
C LEU A 288 -2.68 10.02 18.62
N VAL A 289 -3.74 10.45 17.95
CA VAL A 289 -5.00 10.87 18.58
C VAL A 289 -6.15 9.88 18.34
N VAL A 290 -5.93 8.84 17.56
CA VAL A 290 -6.97 7.88 17.14
C VAL A 290 -7.65 7.20 18.33
N GLY A 291 -6.89 6.77 19.35
CA GLY A 291 -7.42 6.13 20.55
C GLY A 291 -8.42 7.04 21.27
N TRP A 292 -8.03 8.29 21.53
CA TRP A 292 -8.89 9.28 22.15
C TRP A 292 -10.13 9.60 21.31
N MET A 293 -9.99 9.67 19.97
CA MET A 293 -11.12 9.96 19.07
C MET A 293 -12.14 8.82 19.05
N THR A 294 -11.68 7.56 18.96
CA THR A 294 -12.56 6.37 18.88
C THR A 294 -13.31 6.08 20.20
N GLU A 295 -12.74 6.47 21.35
CA GLU A 295 -13.42 6.38 22.64
C GLU A 295 -14.50 7.46 22.82
N ARG A 296 -14.27 8.67 22.26
CA ARG A 296 -15.11 9.82 22.53
C ARG A 296 -16.24 9.99 21.53
N PHE A 297 -16.02 9.67 20.28
CA PHE A 297 -16.97 9.88 19.19
C PHE A 297 -17.54 8.56 18.65
N ALA A 298 -18.78 8.61 18.18
CA ALA A 298 -19.39 7.49 17.46
C ALA A 298 -18.67 7.25 16.12
N LEU A 299 -18.52 5.98 15.72
CA LEU A 299 -17.79 5.59 14.50
C LEU A 299 -18.35 6.25 13.24
N GLY A 300 -19.70 6.38 13.17
CA GLY A 300 -20.35 7.07 12.06
C GLY A 300 -20.00 8.57 11.99
N THR A 301 -19.90 9.24 13.14
CA THR A 301 -19.50 10.65 13.21
C THR A 301 -18.06 10.85 12.77
N LEU A 302 -17.15 9.98 13.24
CA LEU A 302 -15.74 10.01 12.83
C LEU A 302 -15.57 9.85 11.31
N GLY A 303 -16.34 8.93 10.72
CA GLY A 303 -16.33 8.74 9.28
C GLY A 303 -16.80 9.96 8.50
N VAL A 304 -17.92 10.58 8.91
CA VAL A 304 -18.44 11.78 8.25
C VAL A 304 -17.45 12.94 8.37
N LEU A 305 -16.85 13.13 9.56
CA LEU A 305 -15.84 14.18 9.76
C LEU A 305 -14.59 13.92 8.91
N ALA A 306 -14.13 12.67 8.83
CA ALA A 306 -12.95 12.30 8.04
C ALA A 306 -13.16 12.58 6.55
N VAL A 307 -14.22 12.03 5.97
CA VAL A 307 -14.53 12.22 4.55
C VAL A 307 -14.86 13.68 4.25
N GLY A 308 -15.59 14.36 5.13
CA GLY A 308 -15.91 15.79 5.01
C GLY A 308 -14.66 16.68 5.01
N MET A 309 -13.69 16.42 5.89
CA MET A 309 -12.41 17.12 5.91
C MET A 309 -11.64 16.91 4.59
N MET A 310 -11.58 15.67 4.10
CA MET A 310 -10.94 15.38 2.82
C MET A 310 -11.63 16.09 1.66
N VAL A 311 -12.97 16.15 1.63
CA VAL A 311 -13.72 16.91 0.62
C VAL A 311 -13.31 18.39 0.64
N ILE A 312 -13.32 19.02 1.82
CA ILE A 312 -12.93 20.43 1.95
C ILE A 312 -11.52 20.66 1.43
N CYS A 313 -10.56 19.84 1.87
CA CYS A 313 -9.15 19.97 1.45
C CYS A 313 -8.97 19.79 -0.07
N TYR A 314 -9.60 18.77 -0.66
CA TYR A 314 -9.45 18.47 -2.10
C TYR A 314 -10.15 19.52 -2.97
N MET A 315 -11.34 19.98 -2.57
CA MET A 315 -12.05 21.05 -3.29
C MET A 315 -11.28 22.37 -3.21
N THR A 316 -10.74 22.72 -2.04
CA THR A 316 -9.92 23.94 -1.88
C THR A 316 -8.64 23.86 -2.71
N ALA A 317 -7.99 22.69 -2.75
CA ALA A 317 -6.78 22.49 -3.55
C ALA A 317 -6.98 22.73 -5.06
N ALA A 318 -8.20 22.54 -5.58
CA ALA A 318 -8.53 22.84 -6.98
C ALA A 318 -8.40 24.34 -7.32
N PHE A 319 -8.52 25.21 -6.34
CA PHE A 319 -8.47 26.67 -6.51
C PHE A 319 -7.18 27.30 -5.98
N THR A 320 -6.43 26.55 -5.18
CA THR A 320 -5.20 27.04 -4.53
C THR A 320 -3.93 26.31 -4.99
N HIS A 321 -4.03 25.53 -6.08
CA HIS A 321 -2.95 24.68 -6.60
C HIS A 321 -1.68 25.45 -6.98
N ASP A 322 -1.77 26.75 -7.29
CA ASP A 322 -0.61 27.60 -7.58
C ASP A 322 0.28 27.82 -6.35
N SER A 323 -0.29 27.71 -5.15
CA SER A 323 0.46 27.82 -3.91
C SER A 323 0.89 26.43 -3.40
N PHE A 324 2.13 26.06 -3.69
CA PHE A 324 2.72 24.78 -3.27
C PHE A 324 2.52 24.50 -1.77
N TRP A 325 2.83 25.47 -0.91
CA TRP A 325 2.77 25.29 0.54
C TRP A 325 1.33 25.17 1.07
N VAL A 326 0.38 25.90 0.44
CA VAL A 326 -1.05 25.75 0.77
C VAL A 326 -1.53 24.36 0.41
N THR A 327 -1.17 23.84 -0.76
CA THR A 327 -1.53 22.49 -1.18
C THR A 327 -0.91 21.43 -0.26
N CYS A 328 0.36 21.61 0.16
CA CYS A 328 0.99 20.75 1.17
C CYS A 328 0.22 20.76 2.49
N ALA A 329 -0.17 21.94 2.99
CA ALA A 329 -0.96 22.04 4.23
C ALA A 329 -2.31 21.35 4.11
N LEU A 330 -3.02 21.51 2.98
CA LEU A 330 -4.28 20.84 2.73
C LEU A 330 -4.12 19.31 2.66
N MET A 331 -3.05 18.79 2.04
CA MET A 331 -2.77 17.35 2.01
C MET A 331 -2.45 16.81 3.40
N LEU A 332 -1.69 17.54 4.21
CA LEU A 332 -1.42 17.16 5.60
C LEU A 332 -2.71 17.07 6.41
N ILE A 333 -3.54 18.11 6.37
CA ILE A 333 -4.80 18.19 7.09
C ILE A 333 -5.75 17.05 6.66
N SER A 334 -5.80 16.74 5.37
CA SER A 334 -6.64 15.66 4.84
C SER A 334 -6.22 14.26 5.33
N GLY A 335 -4.95 14.07 5.67
CA GLY A 335 -4.44 12.80 6.20
C GLY A 335 -4.80 12.54 7.67
N VAL A 336 -4.96 13.60 8.48
CA VAL A 336 -5.15 13.49 9.95
C VAL A 336 -6.35 12.62 10.36
N PRO A 337 -7.54 12.73 9.77
CA PRO A 337 -8.70 11.96 10.21
C PRO A 337 -8.71 10.49 9.70
N LEU A 338 -7.86 10.13 8.76
CA LEU A 338 -7.89 8.82 8.09
C LEU A 338 -7.69 7.63 9.04
N PRO A 339 -6.76 7.64 10.01
CA PRO A 339 -6.59 6.52 10.94
C PRO A 339 -7.84 6.23 11.77
N ALA A 340 -8.53 7.27 12.23
CA ALA A 340 -9.78 7.12 12.99
C ALA A 340 -10.89 6.49 12.14
N PHE A 341 -11.00 6.89 10.87
CA PHE A 341 -11.93 6.31 9.91
C PHE A 341 -11.62 4.83 9.64
N ASN A 342 -10.37 4.50 9.30
CA ASN A 342 -9.96 3.13 9.01
C ASN A 342 -10.14 2.21 10.22
N SER A 343 -9.73 2.65 11.41
CA SER A 343 -9.91 1.87 12.64
C SER A 343 -11.39 1.59 12.92
N SER A 344 -12.26 2.58 12.64
CA SER A 344 -13.70 2.45 12.80
C SER A 344 -14.30 1.38 11.85
N ILE A 345 -13.87 1.38 10.60
CA ILE A 345 -14.30 0.39 9.60
C ILE A 345 -13.86 -1.02 10.01
N VAL A 346 -12.58 -1.19 10.36
CA VAL A 346 -12.02 -2.48 10.77
C VAL A 346 -12.76 -3.01 12.01
N ALA A 347 -12.98 -2.15 13.00
CA ALA A 347 -13.70 -2.51 14.20
C ALA A 347 -15.15 -2.94 13.90
N TYR A 348 -15.85 -2.23 13.02
CA TYR A 348 -17.19 -2.61 12.61
C TYR A 348 -17.22 -3.97 11.88
N ILE A 349 -16.31 -4.18 10.92
CA ILE A 349 -16.23 -5.46 10.19
C ILE A 349 -15.99 -6.62 11.17
N ASN A 350 -15.04 -6.45 12.11
CA ASN A 350 -14.72 -7.49 13.09
C ASN A 350 -15.88 -7.77 14.06
N ALA A 351 -16.65 -6.74 14.45
CA ALA A 351 -17.79 -6.90 15.35
C ALA A 351 -19.05 -7.46 14.68
N SER A 352 -19.22 -7.21 13.36
CA SER A 352 -20.43 -7.59 12.60
C SER A 352 -20.28 -8.85 11.77
N THR A 353 -19.10 -9.46 11.75
CA THR A 353 -18.79 -10.62 10.90
C THR A 353 -18.45 -11.83 11.75
N PRO A 354 -19.01 -13.02 11.47
CA PRO A 354 -18.61 -14.27 12.13
C PRO A 354 -17.10 -14.51 12.05
N VAL A 355 -16.51 -15.07 13.12
CA VAL A 355 -15.05 -15.19 13.26
C VAL A 355 -14.40 -15.95 12.10
N ASP A 356 -15.08 -17.00 11.60
CA ASP A 356 -14.65 -17.82 10.45
C ASP A 356 -14.69 -17.08 9.10
N MET A 357 -15.41 -15.94 9.00
CA MET A 357 -15.60 -15.16 7.78
C MET A 357 -14.80 -13.86 7.77
N ILE A 358 -14.24 -13.40 8.90
CA ILE A 358 -13.56 -12.10 9.02
C ILE A 358 -12.50 -11.92 7.94
N GLY A 359 -11.60 -12.89 7.76
CA GLY A 359 -10.53 -12.81 6.76
C GLY A 359 -11.05 -12.73 5.32
N ARG A 360 -12.12 -13.50 5.01
CA ARG A 360 -12.76 -13.49 3.68
C ARG A 360 -13.44 -12.15 3.40
N VAL A 361 -14.08 -11.56 4.40
CA VAL A 361 -14.75 -10.25 4.27
C VAL A 361 -13.73 -9.14 4.11
N HIS A 362 -12.63 -9.12 4.88
CA HIS A 362 -11.55 -8.14 4.69
C HIS A 362 -10.94 -8.23 3.29
N SER A 363 -10.66 -9.44 2.80
CA SER A 363 -10.16 -9.64 1.43
C SER A 363 -11.13 -9.13 0.37
N ALA A 364 -12.43 -9.45 0.53
CA ALA A 364 -13.48 -8.99 -0.39
C ALA A 364 -13.64 -7.46 -0.40
N GLN A 365 -13.48 -6.79 0.74
CA GLN A 365 -13.49 -5.33 0.85
C GLN A 365 -12.30 -4.65 0.15
N GLY A 366 -11.16 -5.33 0.08
CA GLY A 366 -9.95 -4.82 -0.58
C GLY A 366 -9.99 -4.85 -2.11
N ILE A 367 -10.72 -5.81 -2.71
CA ILE A 367 -10.73 -6.04 -4.16
C ILE A 367 -11.11 -4.81 -4.97
N PRO A 368 -12.22 -4.10 -4.69
CA PRO A 368 -12.61 -2.95 -5.48
C PRO A 368 -11.55 -1.84 -5.48
N ASN A 369 -10.90 -1.63 -4.32
CA ASN A 369 -9.81 -0.65 -4.21
C ASN A 369 -8.61 -1.05 -5.06
N MET A 370 -8.23 -2.32 -5.03
CA MET A 370 -7.13 -2.86 -5.82
C MET A 370 -7.36 -2.71 -7.33
N LEU A 371 -8.60 -2.93 -7.79
CA LEU A 371 -8.96 -2.82 -9.21
C LEU A 371 -9.03 -1.36 -9.70
N LEU A 372 -9.47 -0.42 -8.85
CA LEU A 372 -9.66 0.97 -9.23
C LEU A 372 -8.38 1.81 -9.15
N ALA A 373 -7.40 1.43 -8.34
CA ALA A 373 -6.16 2.19 -8.18
C ALA A 373 -5.37 2.37 -9.50
N PRO A 374 -5.15 1.35 -10.35
CA PRO A 374 -4.50 1.55 -11.65
C PRO A 374 -5.30 2.48 -12.57
N VAL A 375 -6.64 2.37 -12.56
CA VAL A 375 -7.51 3.24 -13.37
C VAL A 375 -7.40 4.69 -12.92
N ALA A 376 -7.38 4.93 -11.60
CA ALA A 376 -7.17 6.26 -11.07
C ALA A 376 -5.82 6.85 -11.51
N ALA A 377 -4.75 6.06 -11.47
CA ALA A 377 -3.43 6.49 -11.93
C ALA A 377 -3.42 6.81 -13.42
N LEU A 378 -4.06 6.00 -14.27
CA LEU A 378 -4.16 6.23 -15.71
C LEU A 378 -4.89 7.54 -16.03
N LEU A 379 -6.05 7.73 -15.40
CA LEU A 379 -6.87 8.92 -15.63
C LEU A 379 -6.18 10.21 -15.14
N ALA A 380 -5.26 10.13 -14.16
CA ALA A 380 -4.54 11.29 -13.65
C ALA A 380 -3.75 12.00 -14.76
N GLY A 381 -2.97 11.27 -15.57
CA GLY A 381 -2.19 11.87 -16.66
C GLY A 381 -3.06 12.27 -17.83
N ILE A 382 -3.98 11.42 -18.28
CA ILE A 382 -4.85 11.69 -19.43
C ILE A 382 -5.68 12.96 -19.17
N MET A 383 -6.37 13.02 -18.02
CA MET A 383 -7.23 14.17 -17.71
C MET A 383 -6.42 15.43 -17.42
N TYR A 384 -5.24 15.29 -16.81
CA TYR A 384 -4.36 16.43 -16.58
C TYR A 384 -3.96 17.11 -17.90
N VAL A 385 -3.56 16.33 -18.90
CA VAL A 385 -3.18 16.85 -20.21
C VAL A 385 -4.37 17.46 -20.96
N GLN A 386 -5.54 16.82 -20.89
CA GLN A 386 -6.73 17.27 -21.64
C GLN A 386 -7.48 18.43 -20.96
N TRP A 387 -7.57 18.44 -19.63
CA TRP A 387 -8.44 19.36 -18.89
C TRP A 387 -7.68 20.38 -18.03
N GLY A 388 -6.37 20.19 -17.87
CA GLY A 388 -5.54 20.99 -16.97
C GLY A 388 -5.75 20.65 -15.49
N ILE A 389 -4.99 21.31 -14.64
CA ILE A 389 -4.92 21.02 -13.19
C ILE A 389 -6.26 21.15 -12.48
N SER A 390 -6.92 22.32 -12.56
CA SER A 390 -8.10 22.64 -11.76
C SER A 390 -9.26 21.69 -12.04
N ARG A 391 -9.55 21.39 -13.30
CA ARG A 391 -10.65 20.49 -13.68
C ARG A 391 -10.35 19.05 -13.28
N THR A 392 -9.11 18.62 -13.40
CA THR A 392 -8.71 17.28 -13.00
C THR A 392 -8.77 17.10 -11.48
N VAL A 393 -8.34 18.11 -10.71
CA VAL A 393 -8.47 18.09 -9.24
C VAL A 393 -9.96 18.07 -8.84
N LEU A 394 -10.83 18.87 -9.49
CA LEU A 394 -12.28 18.84 -9.27
C LEU A 394 -12.89 17.46 -9.61
N PHE A 395 -12.42 16.81 -10.67
CA PHE A 395 -12.86 15.45 -11.01
C PHE A 395 -12.56 14.46 -9.87
N TYR A 396 -11.34 14.39 -9.37
CA TYR A 396 -11.01 13.52 -8.24
C TYR A 396 -11.72 13.94 -6.96
N GLY A 397 -11.84 15.24 -6.71
CA GLY A 397 -12.60 15.78 -5.59
C GLY A 397 -14.09 15.40 -5.65
N SER A 398 -14.69 15.28 -6.84
CA SER A 398 -16.08 14.85 -7.00
C SER A 398 -16.33 13.42 -6.48
N PHE A 399 -15.34 12.52 -6.57
CA PHE A 399 -15.43 11.20 -5.95
C PHE A 399 -15.41 11.28 -4.41
N MET A 400 -14.68 12.22 -3.84
CA MET A 400 -14.74 12.46 -2.39
C MET A 400 -16.11 13.04 -1.99
N VAL A 401 -16.68 13.94 -2.79
CA VAL A 401 -18.05 14.44 -2.58
C VAL A 401 -19.06 13.29 -2.69
N LEU A 402 -18.91 12.41 -3.67
CA LEU A 402 -19.75 11.22 -3.82
C LEU A 402 -19.62 10.30 -2.59
N ALA A 403 -18.39 10.07 -2.09
CA ALA A 403 -18.16 9.30 -0.87
C ALA A 403 -18.90 9.91 0.33
N LEU A 404 -18.85 11.24 0.48
CA LEU A 404 -19.57 11.94 1.53
C LEU A 404 -21.09 11.83 1.39
N ILE A 405 -21.63 11.98 0.18
CA ILE A 405 -23.04 11.79 -0.11
C ILE A 405 -23.49 10.36 0.20
N LEU A 406 -22.74 9.35 -0.22
CA LEU A 406 -23.00 7.95 0.10
C LEU A 406 -23.01 7.73 1.61
N MET A 407 -22.05 8.29 2.33
CA MET A 407 -21.96 8.16 3.78
C MET A 407 -23.12 8.85 4.51
N LEU A 408 -23.54 10.03 4.07
CA LEU A 408 -24.66 10.77 4.64
C LEU A 408 -26.02 10.16 4.30
N SER A 409 -26.18 9.59 3.09
CA SER A 409 -27.42 8.96 2.65
C SER A 409 -27.71 7.63 3.35
N GLN A 410 -26.67 6.92 3.76
CA GLN A 410 -26.81 5.62 4.46
C GLN A 410 -26.94 5.83 5.96
N ARG A 411 -28.18 5.78 6.47
CA ARG A 411 -28.46 5.92 7.92
C ARG A 411 -27.64 4.94 8.76
N SER A 412 -27.47 3.71 8.28
CA SER A 412 -26.69 2.66 8.92
C SER A 412 -25.21 3.02 9.15
N LEU A 413 -24.58 3.76 8.23
CA LEU A 413 -23.20 4.24 8.40
C LEU A 413 -23.13 5.42 9.37
N ARG A 414 -24.04 6.38 9.22
CA ARG A 414 -24.05 7.59 10.03
C ARG A 414 -24.36 7.32 11.49
N THR A 415 -25.18 6.29 11.80
CA THR A 415 -25.58 5.92 13.15
C THR A 415 -24.75 4.81 13.75
N LEU A 416 -23.57 4.49 13.18
CA LEU A 416 -22.66 3.51 13.80
C LEU A 416 -22.31 3.95 15.23
N PRO A 417 -22.50 3.05 16.22
CA PRO A 417 -22.29 3.37 17.64
C PRO A 417 -20.79 3.56 17.97
N LYS A 418 -20.49 3.87 19.20
CA LYS A 418 -19.11 3.84 19.70
C LYS A 418 -18.58 2.41 19.73
N LEU A 419 -17.28 2.27 19.62
CA LEU A 419 -16.63 0.96 19.69
C LEU A 419 -16.96 0.20 21.00
N SER A 420 -17.06 0.95 22.13
CA SER A 420 -17.39 0.39 23.43
C SER A 420 -18.85 -0.11 23.57
N GLU A 421 -19.73 0.29 22.66
CA GLU A 421 -21.15 -0.07 22.66
C GLU A 421 -21.46 -1.23 21.70
N MET A 422 -20.47 -1.68 20.94
CA MET A 422 -20.61 -2.84 20.04
C MET A 422 -20.45 -4.12 20.86
N ALA A 423 -21.53 -4.88 21.01
CA ALA A 423 -21.46 -6.25 21.53
C ALA A 423 -20.66 -7.12 20.55
N PRO A 424 -19.79 -8.03 21.04
CA PRO A 424 -19.22 -9.05 20.16
C PRO A 424 -20.34 -9.87 19.53
N ALA A 425 -20.18 -10.21 18.24
CA ALA A 425 -21.14 -11.08 17.56
C ALA A 425 -21.33 -12.34 18.41
N SER A 426 -22.55 -12.58 18.90
CA SER A 426 -22.88 -13.80 19.64
C SER A 426 -22.68 -15.00 18.71
N ASP A 427 -21.93 -15.98 19.19
CA ASP A 427 -21.69 -17.28 18.56
C ASP A 427 -22.99 -17.97 18.12
#